data_b55dc4f08e1f2be367dc25594e29ba31
#
_entry.id   b55dc4f08e1f2be367dc25594e29ba31
#
_cell.length_a   1.000
_cell.length_b   1.000
_cell.length_c   1.000
_cell.angle_alpha   90.00
_cell.angle_beta   90.00
_cell.angle_gamma   90.00
#
_symmetry.space_group_name_H-M   'P 1'
#
loop_
_entity.id
_entity.type
_entity.pdbx_description
1 polymer ?
#
loop_
_entity_poly.entity_id
_entity_poly.type
_entity_poly.pdbx_seq_one_letter_code
_entity_poly.pdbx_strand_id
1 'polypeptide(L)'
;DINIEIANELKSDLNKIHDELINSANIKNQPLIHIGFEQENPSILNRNDASGQRGIWSSNNVYGKWETYFNKGLYNIKAKFNDVQLNKNSKFILELNQQVYSKSVLSFDKEDFIELKNIRVDEGKYSLIPFLRNGNKNLLPFFLEIEKIN
;
A
#
# COMPACT_ATOMS: atom_id res chain seq x y z
N ASP A 1 -28.64 -11.79 41.58
CA ASP A 1 -28.01 -12.41 40.39
C ASP A 1 -26.62 -11.81 40.11
N ILE A 2 -25.62 -12.33 40.82
CA ILE A 2 -24.21 -11.89 40.74
C ILE A 2 -23.70 -11.89 39.29
N ASN A 3 -24.13 -12.83 38.46
CA ASN A 3 -23.68 -12.92 37.06
C ASN A 3 -24.18 -11.76 36.17
N ILE A 4 -25.33 -11.17 36.49
CA ILE A 4 -25.88 -10.03 35.72
C ILE A 4 -25.12 -8.74 36.04
N GLU A 5 -24.74 -8.55 37.32
CA GLU A 5 -23.93 -7.40 37.74
C GLU A 5 -22.54 -7.43 37.11
N ILE A 6 -21.86 -8.58 37.15
CA ILE A 6 -20.56 -8.80 36.54
C ILE A 6 -20.65 -8.58 34.98
N ALA A 7 -21.69 -9.12 34.37
CA ALA A 7 -21.89 -8.94 32.90
C ALA A 7 -22.11 -7.47 32.53
N ASN A 8 -22.82 -6.71 33.35
CA ASN A 8 -23.04 -5.27 33.10
C ASN A 8 -21.75 -4.46 33.32
N GLU A 9 -20.98 -4.79 34.34
CA GLU A 9 -19.67 -4.16 34.59
C GLU A 9 -18.71 -4.42 33.44
N LEU A 10 -18.54 -5.67 33.01
CA LEU A 10 -17.68 -6.03 31.87
C LEU A 10 -18.13 -5.36 30.57
N LYS A 11 -19.44 -5.26 30.33
CA LYS A 11 -19.97 -4.55 29.17
C LYS A 11 -19.66 -3.06 29.24
N SER A 12 -19.75 -2.44 30.43
CA SER A 12 -19.40 -1.03 30.63
C SER A 12 -17.93 -0.79 30.33
N ASP A 13 -17.06 -1.65 30.86
CA ASP A 13 -15.61 -1.53 30.66
C ASP A 13 -15.22 -1.78 29.21
N LEU A 14 -15.83 -2.76 28.54
CA LEU A 14 -15.63 -2.99 27.11
C LEU A 14 -16.02 -1.76 26.27
N ASN A 15 -17.16 -1.14 26.58
CA ASN A 15 -17.58 0.07 25.89
C ASN A 15 -16.61 1.24 26.12
N LYS A 16 -16.09 1.44 27.33
CA LYS A 16 -15.08 2.46 27.60
C LYS A 16 -13.80 2.24 26.78
N ILE A 17 -13.27 1.00 26.82
CA ILE A 17 -12.08 0.63 26.05
C ILE A 17 -12.32 0.82 24.55
N HIS A 18 -13.47 0.40 24.04
CA HIS A 18 -13.84 0.61 22.65
C HIS A 18 -13.84 2.09 22.28
N ASP A 19 -14.49 2.94 23.10
CA ASP A 19 -14.56 4.38 22.84
C ASP A 19 -13.18 5.07 22.92
N GLU A 20 -12.32 4.65 23.83
CA GLU A 20 -10.93 5.10 23.89
C GLU A 20 -10.15 4.71 22.63
N LEU A 21 -10.28 3.47 22.18
CA LEU A 21 -9.59 2.96 20.99
C LEU A 21 -10.04 3.69 19.72
N ILE A 22 -11.35 3.77 19.45
CA ILE A 22 -11.86 4.45 18.23
C ILE A 22 -11.60 5.95 18.23
N ASN A 23 -11.38 6.55 19.39
CA ASN A 23 -11.03 7.96 19.53
C ASN A 23 -9.51 8.21 19.59
N SER A 24 -8.70 7.17 19.55
CA SER A 24 -7.25 7.33 19.55
C SER A 24 -6.76 8.07 18.30
N ALA A 25 -5.71 8.88 18.47
CA ALA A 25 -5.11 9.64 17.37
C ALA A 25 -4.62 8.74 16.24
N ASN A 26 -4.13 7.55 16.56
CA ASN A 26 -3.60 6.58 15.57
C ASN A 26 -4.68 5.97 14.68
N ILE A 27 -5.91 5.83 15.17
CA ILE A 27 -7.03 5.35 14.35
C ILE A 27 -7.58 6.48 13.48
N LYS A 28 -7.67 7.70 14.04
CA LYS A 28 -8.18 8.87 13.32
C LYS A 28 -7.19 9.41 12.29
N ASN A 29 -5.89 9.34 12.59
CA ASN A 29 -4.82 9.83 11.75
C ASN A 29 -3.80 8.71 11.56
N GLN A 30 -4.04 7.84 10.59
CA GLN A 30 -3.09 6.79 10.26
C GLN A 30 -1.71 7.41 9.98
N PRO A 31 -0.62 6.95 10.63
CA PRO A 31 0.70 7.46 10.37
C PRO A 31 1.11 7.21 8.93
N LEU A 32 1.82 8.18 8.35
CA LEU A 32 2.37 8.03 7.00
C LEU A 32 3.54 7.06 7.02
N ILE A 33 3.66 6.25 5.97
CA ILE A 33 4.84 5.41 5.76
C ILE A 33 5.95 6.28 5.21
N HIS A 34 7.08 6.34 5.89
CA HIS A 34 8.22 7.16 5.49
C HIS A 34 9.12 6.42 4.51
N ILE A 35 9.39 7.03 3.35
CA ILE A 35 10.14 6.45 2.24
C ILE A 35 11.42 7.23 1.97
N GLY A 36 12.52 6.49 1.77
CA GLY A 36 13.82 7.07 1.39
C GLY A 36 14.61 7.62 2.56
N PHE A 37 14.44 7.08 3.76
CA PHE A 37 15.27 7.30 4.93
C PHE A 37 16.38 6.25 4.99
N GLU A 38 17.56 6.64 5.47
CA GLU A 38 18.74 5.75 5.51
C GLU A 38 18.52 4.49 6.34
N GLN A 39 17.66 4.58 7.37
CA GLN A 39 17.39 3.48 8.28
C GLN A 39 16.55 2.36 7.63
N GLU A 40 15.82 2.68 6.56
CA GLU A 40 14.96 1.76 5.84
C GLU A 40 14.99 2.03 4.34
N ASN A 41 16.08 1.58 3.71
CA ASN A 41 16.24 1.67 2.26
C ASN A 41 16.83 0.34 1.73
N PRO A 42 16.07 -0.44 0.94
CA PRO A 42 14.74 -0.13 0.40
C PRO A 42 13.60 -0.26 1.41
N SER A 43 12.54 0.53 1.22
CA SER A 43 11.28 0.37 1.97
C SER A 43 10.39 -0.66 1.30
N ILE A 44 9.81 -1.56 2.09
CA ILE A 44 8.90 -2.61 1.60
C ILE A 44 7.46 -2.29 2.04
N LEU A 45 6.58 -2.06 1.07
CA LEU A 45 5.16 -1.81 1.31
C LEU A 45 4.34 -3.04 0.93
N ASN A 46 3.73 -3.67 1.90
CA ASN A 46 2.87 -4.83 1.68
C ASN A 46 1.38 -4.45 1.75
N ARG A 47 0.49 -5.38 1.42
CA ARG A 47 -0.96 -5.12 1.40
C ARG A 47 -1.58 -4.87 2.78
N ASN A 48 -0.92 -5.27 3.87
CA ASN A 48 -1.39 -4.98 5.23
C ASN A 48 -1.27 -3.50 5.58
N ASP A 49 -0.32 -2.81 4.94
CA ASP A 49 -0.08 -1.37 5.14
C ASP A 49 -0.94 -0.51 4.21
N ALA A 50 -1.67 -1.14 3.29
CA ALA A 50 -2.51 -0.45 2.32
C ALA A 50 -3.91 -0.19 2.85
N SER A 51 -4.45 0.97 2.51
CA SER A 51 -5.89 1.22 2.57
C SER A 51 -6.54 0.91 1.21
N GLY A 52 -7.80 0.48 1.21
CA GLY A 52 -8.44 0.21 -0.06
C GLY A 52 -9.70 -0.63 0.04
N GLN A 53 -9.94 -1.41 -0.99
CA GLN A 53 -11.14 -2.21 -1.13
C GLN A 53 -11.12 -3.45 -0.21
N ARG A 54 -12.31 -3.87 0.25
CA ARG A 54 -12.44 -5.13 1.00
C ARG A 54 -11.89 -6.30 0.19
N GLY A 55 -11.11 -7.16 0.82
CA GLY A 55 -10.47 -8.31 0.17
C GLY A 55 -9.08 -8.04 -0.39
N ILE A 56 -8.49 -6.89 -0.08
CA ILE A 56 -7.17 -6.46 -0.53
C ILE A 56 -6.06 -7.50 -0.26
N TRP A 57 -6.20 -8.32 0.78
CA TRP A 57 -5.20 -9.35 1.13
C TRP A 57 -5.31 -10.64 0.30
N SER A 58 -6.49 -10.94 -0.24
CA SER A 58 -6.79 -12.23 -0.86
C SER A 58 -7.07 -12.17 -2.35
N SER A 59 -7.32 -11.00 -2.91
CA SER A 59 -7.63 -10.82 -4.33
C SER A 59 -6.63 -9.89 -5.02
N ASN A 60 -6.24 -10.24 -6.24
CA ASN A 60 -5.39 -9.38 -7.05
C ASN A 60 -6.18 -8.28 -7.76
N ASN A 61 -7.44 -8.52 -8.13
CA ASN A 61 -8.28 -7.54 -8.81
C ASN A 61 -9.01 -6.65 -7.82
N VAL A 62 -8.25 -5.86 -7.09
CA VAL A 62 -8.72 -4.94 -6.04
C VAL A 62 -7.97 -3.63 -6.12
N TYR A 63 -8.61 -2.58 -5.63
CA TYR A 63 -7.99 -1.27 -5.45
C TYR A 63 -7.28 -1.20 -4.09
N GLY A 64 -6.07 -0.64 -4.09
CA GLY A 64 -5.31 -0.36 -2.88
C GLY A 64 -4.40 0.84 -3.08
N LYS A 65 -4.15 1.55 -1.99
CA LYS A 65 -3.24 2.69 -1.93
C LYS A 65 -2.47 2.71 -0.63
N TRP A 66 -1.30 3.31 -0.66
CA TRP A 66 -0.48 3.60 0.51
C TRP A 66 -0.35 5.10 0.70
N GLU A 67 -0.57 5.58 1.93
CA GLU A 67 -0.32 6.97 2.29
C GLU A 67 1.12 7.09 2.80
N THR A 68 1.94 7.84 2.09
CA THR A 68 3.39 7.87 2.27
C THR A 68 3.91 9.29 2.42
N TYR A 69 5.11 9.40 3.01
CA TYR A 69 5.92 10.61 2.99
C TYR A 69 7.27 10.28 2.36
N PHE A 70 7.59 10.90 1.23
CA PHE A 70 8.87 10.73 0.55
C PHE A 70 9.86 11.81 0.94
N ASN A 71 11.12 11.40 1.15
CA ASN A 71 12.24 12.32 1.06
C ASN A 71 12.49 12.65 -0.40
N LYS A 72 12.98 13.86 -0.69
CA LYS A 72 13.39 14.23 -2.05
C LYS A 72 14.47 13.29 -2.58
N GLY A 73 14.30 12.80 -3.81
CA GLY A 73 15.30 11.92 -4.44
C GLY A 73 14.89 11.30 -5.76
N LEU A 74 15.74 10.38 -6.22
CA LEU A 74 15.47 9.46 -7.31
C LEU A 74 15.22 8.07 -6.74
N TYR A 75 14.22 7.39 -7.30
CA TYR A 75 13.74 6.12 -6.79
C TYR A 75 13.62 5.08 -7.89
N ASN A 76 13.99 3.84 -7.56
CA ASN A 76 13.56 2.65 -8.28
C ASN A 76 12.39 2.03 -7.52
N ILE A 77 11.34 1.70 -8.23
CA ILE A 77 10.11 1.13 -7.65
C ILE A 77 9.83 -0.19 -8.35
N LYS A 78 9.91 -1.28 -7.60
CA LYS A 78 9.61 -2.63 -8.05
C LYS A 78 8.26 -3.06 -7.48
N ALA A 79 7.42 -3.62 -8.33
CA ALA A 79 6.13 -4.17 -7.97
C ALA A 79 6.13 -5.68 -8.17
N LYS A 80 5.88 -6.45 -7.11
CA LYS A 80 5.75 -7.91 -7.13
C LYS A 80 4.33 -8.31 -7.47
N PHE A 81 4.19 -9.20 -8.43
CA PHE A 81 2.91 -9.84 -8.77
C PHE A 81 3.03 -11.35 -8.64
N ASN A 82 1.99 -12.00 -8.13
CA ASN A 82 1.93 -13.45 -8.00
C ASN A 82 0.86 -14.00 -8.95
N ASP A 83 1.18 -15.09 -9.65
CA ASP A 83 0.24 -15.86 -10.47
C ASP A 83 -0.52 -15.03 -11.52
N VAL A 84 0.15 -14.07 -12.16
CA VAL A 84 -0.45 -13.22 -13.18
C VAL A 84 0.04 -13.63 -14.57
N GLN A 85 -0.88 -14.01 -15.45
CA GLN A 85 -0.62 -14.16 -16.88
C GLN A 85 -0.82 -12.82 -17.58
N LEU A 86 0.23 -12.31 -18.23
CA LEU A 86 0.20 -11.03 -18.94
C LEU A 86 -0.54 -11.14 -20.26
N ASN A 87 -1.28 -10.10 -20.61
CA ASN A 87 -1.84 -9.88 -21.92
C ASN A 87 -0.90 -9.02 -22.78
N LYS A 88 -1.05 -9.06 -24.10
CA LYS A 88 -0.20 -8.30 -25.03
C LYS A 88 -0.17 -6.77 -24.77
N ASN A 89 -1.21 -6.23 -24.15
CA ASN A 89 -1.37 -4.81 -23.86
C ASN A 89 -1.29 -4.51 -22.35
N SER A 90 -0.62 -5.37 -21.58
CA SER A 90 -0.46 -5.12 -20.16
C SER A 90 0.41 -3.90 -19.90
N LYS A 91 0.00 -3.08 -18.93
CA LYS A 91 0.66 -1.83 -18.58
C LYS A 91 0.71 -1.66 -17.07
N PHE A 92 1.90 -1.55 -16.51
CA PHE A 92 2.04 -1.14 -15.12
C PHE A 92 1.89 0.36 -15.01
N ILE A 93 1.10 0.79 -14.06
CA ILE A 93 0.78 2.19 -13.78
C ILE A 93 1.03 2.45 -12.32
N LEU A 94 1.72 3.54 -12.04
CA LEU A 94 1.97 4.07 -10.70
C LEU A 94 1.49 5.51 -10.66
N GLU A 95 0.52 5.78 -9.81
CA GLU A 95 0.05 7.14 -9.55
C GLU A 95 0.65 7.63 -8.23
N LEU A 96 1.29 8.79 -8.27
CA LEU A 96 1.79 9.54 -7.12
C LEU A 96 1.06 10.88 -7.08
N ASN A 97 -0.03 10.97 -6.33
CA ASN A 97 -0.96 12.10 -6.37
C ASN A 97 -1.44 12.35 -7.82
N GLN A 98 -1.04 13.48 -8.43
CA GLN A 98 -1.41 13.85 -9.81
C GLN A 98 -0.40 13.37 -10.87
N GLN A 99 0.75 12.84 -10.45
CA GLN A 99 1.77 12.34 -11.36
C GLN A 99 1.51 10.88 -11.69
N VAL A 100 1.60 10.52 -12.98
CA VAL A 100 1.35 9.16 -13.46
C VAL A 100 2.57 8.65 -14.20
N TYR A 101 3.14 7.58 -13.70
CA TYR A 101 4.23 6.84 -14.35
C TYR A 101 3.69 5.54 -14.93
N SER A 102 4.21 5.13 -16.06
CA SER A 102 3.71 3.89 -16.65
C SER A 102 4.75 3.20 -17.55
N LYS A 103 4.69 1.86 -17.58
CA LYS A 103 5.53 1.00 -18.40
C LYS A 103 4.69 -0.09 -19.05
N SER A 104 4.82 -0.28 -20.36
CA SER A 104 4.25 -1.45 -21.06
C SER A 104 4.99 -2.72 -20.60
N VAL A 105 4.26 -3.77 -20.34
CA VAL A 105 4.79 -5.01 -19.75
C VAL A 105 4.46 -6.17 -20.69
N LEU A 106 5.48 -6.73 -21.34
CA LEU A 106 5.37 -7.90 -22.21
C LEU A 106 5.73 -9.20 -21.48
N SER A 107 6.62 -9.10 -20.50
CA SER A 107 7.03 -10.18 -19.61
C SER A 107 7.35 -9.60 -18.24
N PHE A 108 7.29 -10.43 -17.22
CA PHE A 108 7.87 -10.09 -15.94
C PHE A 108 9.40 -10.19 -16.01
N ASP A 109 10.06 -9.38 -15.20
CA ASP A 109 11.47 -9.55 -14.88
C ASP A 109 11.66 -10.84 -14.06
N LYS A 110 12.90 -11.15 -13.65
CA LYS A 110 13.15 -12.28 -12.76
C LYS A 110 12.27 -12.16 -11.52
N GLU A 111 11.71 -13.28 -11.07
CA GLU A 111 10.88 -13.35 -9.86
C GLU A 111 9.55 -12.56 -9.92
N ASP A 112 8.94 -12.43 -11.08
CA ASP A 112 7.64 -11.75 -11.28
C ASP A 112 7.58 -10.28 -10.82
N PHE A 113 8.68 -9.55 -10.96
CA PHE A 113 8.72 -8.12 -10.74
C PHE A 113 8.47 -7.30 -12.00
N ILE A 114 7.93 -6.10 -11.79
CA ILE A 114 7.90 -5.01 -12.77
C ILE A 114 8.58 -3.81 -12.12
N GLU A 115 9.58 -3.24 -12.78
CA GLU A 115 10.36 -2.14 -12.25
C GLU A 115 10.14 -0.84 -13.04
N LEU A 116 9.92 0.25 -12.31
CA LEU A 116 10.05 1.63 -12.77
C LEU A 116 11.34 2.22 -12.21
N LYS A 117 12.18 2.79 -13.09
CA LYS A 117 13.49 3.32 -12.70
C LYS A 117 13.53 4.84 -12.77
N ASN A 118 14.38 5.43 -11.93
CA ASN A 118 14.69 6.85 -11.95
C ASN A 118 13.47 7.76 -11.79
N ILE A 119 12.53 7.36 -10.95
CA ILE A 119 11.37 8.16 -10.62
C ILE A 119 11.81 9.31 -9.72
N ARG A 120 11.70 10.54 -10.20
CA ARG A 120 11.99 11.73 -9.39
C ARG A 120 10.79 12.04 -8.52
N VAL A 121 11.03 12.13 -7.21
CA VAL A 121 10.02 12.50 -6.23
C VAL A 121 10.55 13.66 -5.39
N ASP A 122 9.76 14.71 -5.26
CA ASP A 122 10.05 15.79 -4.33
C ASP A 122 9.65 15.41 -2.90
N GLU A 123 10.17 16.12 -1.92
CA GLU A 123 9.82 15.88 -0.53
C GLU A 123 8.34 16.20 -0.29
N GLY A 124 7.63 15.28 0.40
CA GLY A 124 6.23 15.52 0.71
C GLY A 124 5.37 14.28 0.88
N LYS A 125 4.08 14.55 1.07
CA LYS A 125 3.04 13.52 1.24
C LYS A 125 2.50 13.08 -0.11
N TYR A 126 2.40 11.75 -0.28
CA TYR A 126 1.89 11.15 -1.51
C TYR A 126 0.92 10.02 -1.20
N SER A 127 -0.17 9.99 -1.96
CA SER A 127 -0.99 8.79 -2.11
C SER A 127 -0.42 7.98 -3.27
N LEU A 128 0.10 6.81 -2.97
CA LEU A 128 0.78 5.90 -3.91
C LEU A 128 -0.19 4.81 -4.33
N ILE A 129 -0.55 4.79 -5.61
CA ILE A 129 -1.55 3.87 -6.18
C ILE A 129 -0.90 3.10 -7.35
N PRO A 130 -0.37 1.90 -7.11
CA PRO A 130 0.17 1.04 -8.16
C PRO A 130 -0.87 0.05 -8.64
N PHE A 131 -0.93 -0.19 -9.94
CA PHE A 131 -1.71 -1.27 -10.50
C PHE A 131 -1.18 -1.74 -11.85
N LEU A 132 -1.37 -3.01 -12.13
CA LEU A 132 -1.15 -3.59 -13.45
C LEU A 132 -2.49 -3.65 -14.19
N ARG A 133 -2.66 -2.82 -15.21
CA ARG A 133 -3.77 -2.96 -16.13
C ARG A 133 -3.50 -4.15 -17.05
N ASN A 134 -4.36 -5.16 -16.95
CA ASN A 134 -4.22 -6.42 -17.68
C ASN A 134 -5.59 -6.78 -18.31
N GLY A 135 -5.80 -6.37 -19.56
CA GLY A 135 -7.11 -6.38 -20.20
C GLY A 135 -8.08 -5.44 -19.46
N ASN A 136 -9.21 -5.97 -19.03
CA ASN A 136 -10.25 -5.24 -18.29
C ASN A 136 -10.05 -5.25 -16.76
N LYS A 137 -8.92 -5.77 -16.27
CA LYS A 137 -8.63 -5.88 -14.83
C LYS A 137 -7.54 -4.91 -14.45
N ASN A 138 -7.65 -4.34 -13.25
CA ASN A 138 -6.58 -3.62 -12.58
C ASN A 138 -6.12 -4.47 -11.39
N LEU A 139 -4.89 -4.96 -11.47
CA LEU A 139 -4.34 -5.89 -10.48
C LEU A 139 -3.43 -5.13 -9.53
N LEU A 140 -3.69 -5.26 -8.24
CA LEU A 140 -2.84 -4.70 -7.19
C LEU A 140 -1.58 -5.58 -7.04
N PRO A 141 -0.36 -5.01 -6.92
CA PRO A 141 0.82 -5.78 -6.59
C PRO A 141 0.70 -6.44 -5.20
N PHE A 142 1.40 -7.54 -5.01
CA PHE A 142 1.48 -8.21 -3.72
C PHE A 142 2.25 -7.37 -2.70
N PHE A 143 3.37 -6.78 -3.14
CA PHE A 143 4.10 -5.74 -2.41
C PHE A 143 4.86 -4.83 -3.37
N LEU A 144 5.33 -3.71 -2.85
CA LEU A 144 6.28 -2.81 -3.51
C LEU A 144 7.61 -2.81 -2.75
N GLU A 145 8.71 -2.76 -3.49
CA GLU A 145 10.04 -2.44 -3.01
C GLU A 145 10.42 -1.08 -3.59
N ILE A 146 10.68 -0.12 -2.72
CA ILE A 146 10.98 1.27 -3.09
C ILE A 146 12.38 1.62 -2.59
N GLU A 147 13.32 1.76 -3.50
CA GLU A 147 14.71 2.06 -3.23
C GLU A 147 15.02 3.51 -3.62
N LYS A 148 15.51 4.30 -2.68
CA LYS A 148 16.10 5.59 -2.97
C LYS A 148 17.53 5.36 -3.46
N ILE A 149 17.84 5.84 -4.68
CA ILE A 149 19.15 5.67 -5.31
C ILE A 149 20.01 6.94 -5.28
N ASN A 150 19.40 8.11 -5.02
CA ASN A 150 20.09 9.39 -4.85
C ASN A 150 19.19 10.43 -4.17
#